data_8c1c5785d4dcc321850e3a61aac69e1d
#
_entry.id   8c1c5785d4dcc321850e3a61aac69e1d
#
_cell.length_a   1.000
_cell.length_b   1.000
_cell.length_c   1.000
_cell.angle_alpha   90.00
_cell.angle_beta   90.00
_cell.angle_gamma   90.00
#
_symmetry.space_group_name_H-M   'P 1'
#
loop_
_entity.id
_entity.type
_entity.pdbx_description
1 polymer ?
#
loop_
_entity_poly.entity_id
_entity_poly.type
_entity_poly.pdbx_seq_one_letter_code
_entity_poly.pdbx_strand_id
1 'polypeptide(L)'
;GKVFDIIGKIIDYQTPLKDVQTDKAGKIDLLAYNEKENPKTLRILELKKPDSKETMLRCVLEAYTYLKVVDKTKLLKDFALPEDTLIKACPFVFYGKEQYREMQAIKDDRGNLGKLIEKLGIEVIYLKEEKDGEYSIVK
;
A
#
# COMPACT_ATOMS: atom_id res chain seq x y z
N GLY A 1 -6.94 -1.71 18.49
CA GLY A 1 -6.79 -2.57 17.41
C GLY A 1 -5.42 -3.23 17.36
N LYS A 2 -5.32 -4.17 16.48
CA LYS A 2 -4.10 -4.93 16.31
C LYS A 2 -3.01 -4.09 15.65
N VAL A 3 -1.79 -4.25 16.10
CA VAL A 3 -0.64 -3.60 15.50
C VAL A 3 0.08 -4.64 14.65
N PHE A 4 0.27 -4.34 13.38
CA PHE A 4 0.96 -5.23 12.46
C PHE A 4 2.41 -4.78 12.29
N ASP A 5 3.27 -5.72 11.92
CA ASP A 5 4.65 -5.38 11.60
C ASP A 5 4.66 -4.44 10.40
N ILE A 6 5.64 -3.60 10.29
CA ILE A 6 5.85 -2.66 9.20
C ILE A 6 4.81 -1.55 9.13
N ILE A 7 3.54 -1.88 9.00
CA ILE A 7 2.51 -0.88 8.74
C ILE A 7 1.90 -0.27 10.00
N GLY A 8 2.06 -0.93 11.12
CA GLY A 8 1.50 -0.43 12.37
C GLY A 8 0.03 -0.77 12.51
N LYS A 9 -0.78 0.22 12.86
CA LYS A 9 -2.19 0.00 13.17
C LYS A 9 -3.06 0.49 12.04
N ILE A 10 -4.06 -0.30 11.66
CA ILE A 10 -5.02 0.13 10.66
C ILE A 10 -5.98 1.10 11.34
N ILE A 11 -6.08 2.30 10.82
CA ILE A 11 -6.89 3.35 11.43
C ILE A 11 -8.17 3.65 10.63
N ASP A 12 -8.24 3.22 9.41
CA ASP A 12 -9.44 3.40 8.60
C ASP A 12 -9.39 2.53 7.36
N TYR A 13 -10.53 2.28 6.74
CA TYR A 13 -10.60 1.67 5.44
C TYR A 13 -11.73 2.32 4.66
N GLN A 14 -11.73 2.19 3.37
CA GLN A 14 -12.57 2.84 2.49
C GLN A 14 -12.33 4.24 2.47
N THR A 15 -11.20 4.66 2.09
CA THR A 15 -10.85 6.02 2.07
C THR A 15 -11.81 6.85 1.39
N PRO A 16 -11.95 7.98 1.79
CA PRO A 16 -12.87 8.94 1.31
C PRO A 16 -12.58 9.53 -0.02
N LEU A 17 -11.79 8.98 -0.82
CA LEU A 17 -11.63 9.52 -2.13
C LEU A 17 -12.71 8.98 -2.98
N LYS A 18 -13.88 8.81 -2.44
CA LYS A 18 -14.96 8.29 -3.15
C LYS A 18 -15.38 9.15 -4.26
N ASP A 19 -14.93 10.31 -4.34
CA ASP A 19 -15.30 11.14 -5.45
C ASP A 19 -14.66 10.59 -6.68
N VAL A 20 -13.63 9.85 -6.53
CA VAL A 20 -13.01 9.26 -7.63
C VAL A 20 -13.68 7.95 -7.80
N GLN A 21 -14.80 7.94 -8.25
CA GLN A 21 -15.59 6.83 -8.53
C GLN A 21 -14.96 5.84 -9.32
N THR A 22 -13.99 5.28 -9.01
CA THR A 22 -13.42 4.34 -9.82
C THR A 22 -14.03 3.08 -9.42
N ASP A 23 -14.87 2.55 -10.01
CA ASP A 23 -15.40 1.35 -9.76
C ASP A 23 -14.34 0.33 -9.78
N LYS A 24 -13.33 0.42 -9.13
CA LYS A 24 -12.31 -0.54 -9.13
C LYS A 24 -12.74 -1.70 -8.31
N ALA A 25 -13.59 -2.47 -8.83
CA ALA A 25 -14.07 -3.63 -8.17
C ALA A 25 -12.90 -4.43 -7.67
N GLY A 26 -12.87 -4.75 -6.44
CA GLY A 26 -11.80 -5.54 -5.88
C GLY A 26 -10.70 -4.77 -5.19
N LYS A 27 -10.78 -3.46 -5.17
CA LYS A 27 -9.84 -2.68 -4.43
C LYS A 27 -10.40 -2.34 -3.08
N ILE A 28 -9.59 -2.40 -2.08
CA ILE A 28 -9.94 -1.93 -0.74
C ILE A 28 -8.81 -1.02 -0.33
N ASP A 29 -9.12 0.20 -0.01
CA ASP A 29 -8.12 1.14 0.47
C ASP A 29 -8.10 1.12 1.98
N LEU A 30 -6.95 1.00 2.54
CA LEU A 30 -6.74 0.96 3.97
C LEU A 30 -5.77 2.07 4.36
N LEU A 31 -5.98 2.65 5.52
CA LEU A 31 -5.02 3.59 6.08
C LEU A 31 -4.39 2.94 7.30
N ALA A 32 -3.08 2.89 7.33
CA ALA A 32 -2.35 2.31 8.46
C ALA A 32 -1.30 3.30 8.95
N TYR A 33 -1.18 3.45 10.25
CA TYR A 33 -0.26 4.40 10.85
C TYR A 33 0.73 3.69 11.76
N ASN A 34 2.00 3.90 11.51
CA ASN A 34 3.06 3.33 12.33
C ASN A 34 3.77 4.43 13.09
N GLU A 35 3.41 4.59 14.36
CA GLU A 35 3.98 5.62 15.20
C GLU A 35 5.36 5.26 15.73
N LYS A 36 5.78 4.02 15.54
CA LYS A 36 7.09 3.58 16.00
C LYS A 36 8.18 3.81 14.96
N GLU A 37 7.79 4.10 13.74
CA GLU A 37 8.76 4.42 12.71
C GLU A 37 9.29 5.84 12.91
N ASN A 38 10.47 6.10 12.42
CA ASN A 38 11.07 7.43 12.49
C ASN A 38 11.54 7.82 11.09
N PRO A 39 10.80 8.70 10.40
CA PRO A 39 9.62 9.43 10.88
C PRO A 39 8.38 8.56 10.98
N LYS A 40 7.43 8.99 11.79
CA LYS A 40 6.14 8.29 11.89
C LYS A 40 5.52 8.28 10.50
N THR A 41 4.91 7.20 10.13
CA THR A 41 4.48 7.00 8.74
C THR A 41 3.02 6.58 8.64
N LEU A 42 2.30 7.27 7.77
CA LEU A 42 0.93 6.90 7.39
C LEU A 42 1.00 6.26 6.02
N ARG A 43 0.52 5.04 5.91
CA ARG A 43 0.50 4.33 4.63
C ARG A 43 -0.91 4.23 4.10
N ILE A 44 -1.05 4.56 2.82
CA ILE A 44 -2.28 4.39 2.10
C ILE A 44 -2.09 3.08 1.34
N LEU A 45 -2.80 2.05 1.78
CA LEU A 45 -2.61 0.71 1.23
C LEU A 45 -3.72 0.38 0.25
N GLU A 46 -3.34 0.05 -0.98
CA GLU A 46 -4.30 -0.27 -2.00
C GLU A 46 -4.31 -1.76 -2.19
N LEU A 47 -5.26 -2.44 -1.59
CA LEU A 47 -5.31 -3.89 -1.60
C LEU A 47 -5.91 -4.42 -2.89
N LYS A 48 -5.22 -5.37 -3.50
CA LYS A 48 -5.73 -6.08 -4.66
C LYS A 48 -6.20 -7.45 -4.22
N LYS A 49 -7.24 -7.95 -4.86
CA LYS A 49 -7.77 -9.29 -4.56
C LYS A 49 -6.74 -10.36 -4.89
N PRO A 50 -6.81 -11.52 -4.24
CA PRO A 50 -5.83 -12.58 -4.50
C PRO A 50 -5.83 -13.07 -5.96
N ASP A 51 -6.97 -12.98 -6.64
CA ASP A 51 -7.08 -13.44 -8.01
C ASP A 51 -6.92 -12.29 -9.03
N SER A 52 -6.51 -11.13 -8.58
CA SER A 52 -6.33 -9.99 -9.48
C SER A 52 -5.28 -10.28 -10.54
N LYS A 53 -5.57 -9.91 -11.78
CA LYS A 53 -4.64 -10.07 -12.90
C LYS A 53 -3.99 -8.74 -13.27
N GLU A 54 -4.19 -7.72 -12.46
CA GLU A 54 -3.60 -6.44 -12.72
C GLU A 54 -2.08 -6.53 -12.64
N THR A 55 -1.37 -5.87 -13.54
CA THR A 55 0.10 -5.93 -13.52
C THR A 55 0.65 -5.11 -12.37
N MET A 56 1.82 -5.46 -11.92
CA MET A 56 2.50 -4.71 -10.87
C MET A 56 2.78 -3.28 -11.32
N LEU A 57 3.10 -3.09 -12.59
CA LEU A 57 3.32 -1.75 -13.12
C LEU A 57 2.10 -0.88 -12.90
N ARG A 58 0.93 -1.40 -13.22
CA ARG A 58 -0.30 -0.65 -13.04
C ARG A 58 -0.56 -0.35 -11.57
N CYS A 59 -0.33 -1.33 -10.69
CA CYS A 59 -0.49 -1.12 -9.26
C CYS A 59 0.42 0.01 -8.74
N VAL A 60 1.66 0.02 -9.21
CA VAL A 60 2.63 1.03 -8.80
C VAL A 60 2.22 2.43 -9.30
N LEU A 61 1.80 2.50 -10.55
CA LEU A 61 1.39 3.78 -11.13
C LEU A 61 0.13 4.33 -10.47
N GLU A 62 -0.80 3.47 -10.11
CA GLU A 62 -2.00 3.91 -9.40
C GLU A 62 -1.65 4.44 -8.01
N ALA A 63 -0.78 3.76 -7.29
CA ALA A 63 -0.33 4.22 -5.97
C ALA A 63 0.36 5.57 -6.07
N TYR A 64 1.21 5.72 -7.06
CA TYR A 64 1.93 6.97 -7.25
C TYR A 64 0.97 8.11 -7.61
N THR A 65 0.01 7.85 -8.49
CA THR A 65 -0.97 8.86 -8.88
C THR A 65 -1.79 9.31 -7.66
N TYR A 66 -2.20 8.35 -6.85
CA TYR A 66 -2.94 8.65 -5.64
C TYR A 66 -2.12 9.57 -4.73
N LEU A 67 -0.86 9.24 -4.53
CA LEU A 67 0.02 10.02 -3.68
C LEU A 67 0.17 11.46 -4.18
N LYS A 68 0.12 11.64 -5.50
CA LYS A 68 0.27 12.96 -6.09
C LYS A 68 -0.99 13.82 -5.96
N VAL A 69 -2.16 13.21 -5.92
CA VAL A 69 -3.40 13.97 -5.84
C VAL A 69 -3.97 14.13 -4.44
N VAL A 70 -3.53 13.33 -3.49
CA VAL A 70 -4.08 13.40 -2.15
C VAL A 70 -3.66 14.70 -1.46
N ASP A 71 -4.58 15.32 -0.75
CA ASP A 71 -4.27 16.50 0.05
C ASP A 71 -3.68 16.00 1.38
N LYS A 72 -2.35 15.99 1.46
CA LYS A 72 -1.65 15.43 2.60
C LYS A 72 -1.95 16.16 3.90
N THR A 73 -2.00 17.47 3.84
CA THR A 73 -2.27 18.27 5.03
C THR A 73 -3.66 17.98 5.59
N LYS A 74 -4.65 17.91 4.70
CA LYS A 74 -6.00 17.60 5.11
C LYS A 74 -6.11 16.20 5.67
N LEU A 75 -5.44 15.24 5.02
CA LEU A 75 -5.48 13.85 5.46
C LEU A 75 -4.93 13.70 6.87
N LEU A 76 -3.78 14.31 7.15
CA LEU A 76 -3.20 14.24 8.49
C LEU A 76 -4.10 14.91 9.52
N LYS A 77 -4.72 16.01 9.13
CA LYS A 77 -5.59 16.72 10.04
C LYS A 77 -6.83 15.91 10.35
N ASP A 78 -7.43 15.29 9.35
CA ASP A 78 -8.63 14.50 9.51
C ASP A 78 -8.45 13.35 10.51
N PHE A 79 -7.24 12.82 10.60
CA PHE A 79 -6.95 11.73 11.52
C PHE A 79 -6.15 12.19 12.74
N ALA A 80 -6.02 13.49 12.94
CA ALA A 80 -5.31 14.07 14.07
C ALA A 80 -3.88 13.54 14.21
N LEU A 81 -3.18 13.41 13.09
CA LEU A 81 -1.79 12.93 13.07
C LEU A 81 -0.82 14.11 13.00
N PRO A 82 0.41 13.93 13.47
CA PRO A 82 1.41 15.00 13.46
C PRO A 82 1.69 15.50 12.05
N GLU A 83 1.95 16.78 11.91
CA GLU A 83 2.19 17.40 10.62
C GLU A 83 3.41 16.86 9.90
N ASP A 84 4.39 16.37 10.63
CA ASP A 84 5.60 15.84 10.05
C ASP A 84 5.51 14.35 9.72
N THR A 85 4.32 13.78 9.78
CA THR A 85 4.13 12.38 9.42
C THR A 85 4.43 12.17 7.93
N LEU A 86 5.20 11.15 7.64
CA LEU A 86 5.51 10.79 6.26
C LEU A 86 4.31 10.05 5.69
N ILE A 87 3.90 10.35 4.47
CA ILE A 87 2.80 9.66 3.81
C ILE A 87 3.35 8.83 2.66
N LYS A 88 3.01 7.55 2.63
CA LYS A 88 3.40 6.65 1.56
C LYS A 88 2.17 6.01 0.95
N ALA A 89 2.18 5.79 -0.34
CA ALA A 89 1.14 5.02 -1.02
C ALA A 89 1.76 3.69 -1.41
N CYS A 90 1.11 2.60 -1.06
CA CYS A 90 1.69 1.28 -1.16
C CYS A 90 0.74 0.30 -1.84
N PRO A 91 1.14 -0.29 -2.94
CA PRO A 91 0.39 -1.45 -3.42
C PRO A 91 0.44 -2.54 -2.36
N PHE A 92 -0.70 -3.14 -2.06
CA PHE A 92 -0.82 -4.13 -1.01
C PHE A 92 -1.38 -5.38 -1.66
N VAL A 93 -0.52 -6.32 -1.93
CA VAL A 93 -0.86 -7.48 -2.76
C VAL A 93 -0.62 -8.78 -1.99
N PHE A 94 -1.27 -9.84 -2.44
CA PHE A 94 -1.17 -11.10 -1.71
C PHE A 94 0.14 -11.83 -1.99
N TYR A 95 0.78 -12.26 -0.92
CA TYR A 95 2.02 -13.04 -0.98
C TYR A 95 1.76 -14.32 -1.78
N GLY A 96 2.65 -14.62 -2.67
CA GLY A 96 2.58 -15.85 -3.46
C GLY A 96 1.63 -15.82 -4.66
N LYS A 97 0.93 -14.71 -4.87
CA LYS A 97 0.02 -14.60 -6.01
C LYS A 97 0.69 -13.87 -7.17
N GLU A 98 -0.06 -13.46 -8.17
CA GLU A 98 0.50 -12.98 -9.42
C GLU A 98 1.44 -11.78 -9.27
N GLN A 99 1.02 -10.76 -8.58
CA GLN A 99 1.85 -9.57 -8.40
C GLN A 99 3.13 -9.87 -7.61
N TYR A 100 3.01 -10.76 -6.62
CA TYR A 100 4.17 -11.19 -5.85
C TYR A 100 5.18 -11.89 -6.77
N ARG A 101 4.71 -12.75 -7.66
CA ARG A 101 5.60 -13.47 -8.58
C ARG A 101 6.27 -12.52 -9.55
N GLU A 102 5.56 -11.49 -10.01
CA GLU A 102 6.18 -10.47 -10.84
C GLU A 102 7.31 -9.76 -10.10
N MET A 103 7.08 -9.44 -8.82
CA MET A 103 8.11 -8.78 -8.02
C MET A 103 9.34 -9.67 -7.79
N GLN A 104 9.12 -10.96 -7.60
CA GLN A 104 10.26 -11.88 -7.44
C GLN A 104 11.06 -11.97 -8.74
N ALA A 105 10.39 -11.97 -9.87
CA ALA A 105 11.07 -12.05 -11.17
C ALA A 105 11.95 -10.83 -11.41
N ILE A 106 11.50 -9.63 -11.03
CA ILE A 106 12.30 -8.45 -11.29
C ILE A 106 13.49 -8.30 -10.34
N LYS A 107 13.49 -8.99 -9.22
CA LYS A 107 14.63 -8.96 -8.34
C LYS A 107 15.86 -9.59 -9.02
N ASP A 108 15.60 -10.56 -9.87
CA ASP A 108 16.69 -11.28 -10.52
C ASP A 108 17.18 -10.57 -11.77
N ASP A 109 16.33 -9.89 -12.50
CA ASP A 109 16.75 -9.29 -13.75
C ASP A 109 16.95 -7.78 -13.69
N ARG A 110 16.65 -7.14 -12.58
CA ARG A 110 16.83 -5.71 -12.40
C ARG A 110 16.15 -4.88 -13.47
N GLY A 111 15.00 -5.33 -13.94
CA GLY A 111 14.32 -4.67 -15.01
C GLY A 111 13.85 -3.26 -14.69
N ASN A 112 13.26 -2.63 -15.69
CA ASN A 112 12.80 -1.26 -15.59
C ASN A 112 11.76 -1.04 -14.50
N LEU A 113 10.94 -2.04 -14.21
CA LEU A 113 9.93 -1.91 -13.17
C LEU A 113 10.55 -1.70 -11.79
N GLY A 114 11.60 -2.46 -11.47
CA GLY A 114 12.28 -2.30 -10.19
C GLY A 114 12.87 -0.91 -10.03
N LYS A 115 13.48 -0.40 -11.12
CA LYS A 115 14.05 0.94 -11.11
C LYS A 115 12.97 2.01 -10.95
N LEU A 116 11.83 1.80 -11.59
CA LEU A 116 10.72 2.73 -11.50
C LEU A 116 10.17 2.79 -10.07
N ILE A 117 9.97 1.64 -9.46
CA ILE A 117 9.49 1.55 -8.08
C ILE A 117 10.41 2.34 -7.15
N GLU A 118 11.70 2.14 -7.30
CA GLU A 118 12.68 2.83 -6.48
C GLU A 118 12.65 4.33 -6.74
N LYS A 119 12.63 4.72 -8.00
CA LYS A 119 12.62 6.12 -8.38
C LYS A 119 11.38 6.86 -7.88
N LEU A 120 10.23 6.22 -7.91
CA LEU A 120 8.99 6.83 -7.47
C LEU A 120 8.81 6.77 -5.94
N GLY A 121 9.67 6.06 -5.26
CA GLY A 121 9.58 5.93 -3.81
C GLY A 121 8.37 5.12 -3.36
N ILE A 122 7.93 4.20 -4.18
CA ILE A 122 6.78 3.36 -3.86
C ILE A 122 7.24 2.13 -3.07
N GLU A 123 6.49 1.78 -2.04
CA GLU A 123 6.80 0.63 -1.22
C GLU A 123 5.75 -0.44 -1.47
N VAL A 124 6.14 -1.60 -1.89
CA VAL A 124 5.21 -2.71 -2.12
C VAL A 124 5.15 -3.56 -0.86
N ILE A 125 3.96 -3.84 -0.39
CA ILE A 125 3.76 -4.60 0.84
C ILE A 125 2.91 -5.83 0.53
N TYR A 126 3.22 -6.95 1.18
CA TYR A 126 2.52 -8.20 0.94
C TYR A 126 1.68 -8.63 2.13
N LEU A 127 0.50 -9.14 1.83
CA LEU A 127 -0.38 -9.73 2.84
C LEU A 127 -0.23 -11.24 2.72
N LYS A 128 0.28 -11.88 3.75
CA LYS A 128 0.50 -13.30 3.74
C LYS A 128 -0.52 -13.99 4.63
N GLU A 129 -1.19 -14.97 4.08
CA GLU A 129 -2.14 -15.74 4.86
C GLU A 129 -1.37 -16.84 5.59
N GLU A 130 -1.48 -16.87 6.90
CA GLU A 130 -0.82 -17.89 7.71
C GLU A 130 -1.81 -19.01 7.99
N LYS A 131 -1.40 -20.01 8.74
CA LYS A 131 -2.27 -21.09 9.10
C LYS A 131 -3.40 -20.55 9.98
N ASP A 132 -4.53 -21.20 9.94
CA ASP A 132 -5.67 -20.88 10.79
C ASP A 132 -6.35 -19.53 10.46
N GLY A 133 -6.20 -19.06 9.27
CA GLY A 133 -6.90 -17.86 8.86
C GLY A 133 -6.31 -16.55 9.36
N GLU A 134 -5.16 -16.60 9.95
CA GLU A 134 -4.50 -15.37 10.37
C GLU A 134 -3.68 -14.79 9.24
N TYR A 135 -3.42 -13.49 9.29
CA TYR A 135 -2.64 -12.81 8.27
C TYR A 135 -1.43 -12.12 8.88
N SER A 136 -0.36 -12.05 8.12
CA SER A 136 0.81 -11.29 8.51
C SER A 136 1.21 -10.36 7.37
N ILE A 137 1.99 -9.33 7.70
CA ILE A 137 2.44 -8.35 6.72
C ILE A 137 3.92 -8.58 6.49
N VAL A 138 4.30 -8.67 5.23
CA VAL A 138 5.71 -8.86 4.89
C VAL A 138 6.11 -7.89 3.78
N LYS A 139 7.40 -7.69 3.63
CA LYS A 139 7.90 -6.72 2.69
C LYS A 139 8.85 -7.34 1.69
#